data_113f2bf00562a9d15c3494d5b5fe4989
#
_entry.id   113f2bf00562a9d15c3494d5b5fe4989
#
_cell.length_a   1.000
_cell.length_b   1.000
_cell.length_c   1.000
_cell.angle_alpha   90.00
_cell.angle_beta   90.00
_cell.angle_gamma   90.00
#
_symmetry.space_group_name_H-M   'P 1'
#
loop_
_entity.id
_entity.type
_entity.pdbx_description
1 polymer ?
#
loop_
_entity_poly.entity_id
_entity_poly.type
_entity_poly.pdbx_seq_one_letter_code
_entity_poly.pdbx_strand_id
1 'polypeptide(L)'
;MNPTVLALLALLPIAVVALFLVVLRWPASRAMPLSYLTAVGLALGVWKISGQQVAAATVKGLIIAATLLYIIFGAILLLNTLQQSGAIRVIRKGFMNISPDRRVQVIIIAWLFGSFIEGSAGFGTPAAVAVPLLVGLGFPAMAAVVAGMLIQSTPVSFGGLGTPILVGVNTGLKDDAAVQAFAQAKGFEQWSEFLAHIGVKVAVLHAIAGILIPLFVVALMTRYFGSNRSFVDGLKVWKFAIFASLSMTVPYVIVARTLGPEFPSILGALIGLAIVVTASKKGFLVPKKEDAWDFGPKEEWQPEWIGAIEIKDDDMVSPRMNLFLAWSPYLLVAAFLIITRVPELGVKPLLLHAAVTFSWTEIFGTDITAKVQPLYLPGTIFVVVSLITFALHGMKGGSYGTAWAVSGRTVFKASVALIFTVPMVQVFINSAGGLAGHDKMPIALAEGVAGITGSAWPIFAPFIGGFGAFVAGSNTVSNMMFSLFQFGVGDRIGVDPTWIVALQAVGGAAGNIICVHNVVAASAVVGLVGREGLVIRKTLPAFIYYALVPGCLGFAIVNGGILNVGGLMLVAIYAGLLIFARKQLKKSP
;
A
#
# COMPACT_ATOMS: atom_id res chain seq x y z
N MET A 1 27.77 25.89 3.35
CA MET A 1 26.93 25.85 4.58
C MET A 1 27.30 24.62 5.39
N ASN A 2 27.07 24.62 6.72
CA ASN A 2 27.28 23.43 7.56
C ASN A 2 26.32 22.30 7.12
N PRO A 3 26.80 21.02 6.97
CA PRO A 3 25.95 19.89 6.56
C PRO A 3 24.68 19.71 7.41
N THR A 4 24.78 19.93 8.73
CA THR A 4 23.62 19.85 9.63
C THR A 4 22.56 20.91 9.30
N VAL A 5 22.97 22.13 8.96
CA VAL A 5 22.04 23.21 8.57
C VAL A 5 21.38 22.88 7.23
N LEU A 6 22.14 22.35 6.26
CA LEU A 6 21.59 21.93 4.97
C LEU A 6 20.57 20.79 5.14
N ALA A 7 20.86 19.82 6.02
CA ALA A 7 19.93 18.73 6.33
C ALA A 7 18.63 19.26 6.97
N LEU A 8 18.72 20.21 7.90
CA LEU A 8 17.54 20.83 8.51
C LEU A 8 16.72 21.64 7.49
N LEU A 9 17.38 22.35 6.58
CA LEU A 9 16.69 23.07 5.50
C LEU A 9 16.04 22.10 4.51
N ALA A 10 16.75 21.02 4.13
CA ALA A 10 16.18 19.99 3.27
C ALA A 10 14.99 19.26 3.90
N LEU A 11 14.90 19.20 5.23
CA LEU A 11 13.76 18.65 5.96
C LEU A 11 12.52 19.56 5.92
N LEU A 12 12.67 20.86 5.69
CA LEU A 12 11.57 21.83 5.81
C LEU A 12 10.33 21.52 4.95
N PRO A 13 10.43 21.15 3.66
CA PRO A 13 9.24 20.80 2.87
C PRO A 13 8.43 19.67 3.52
N ILE A 14 9.11 18.68 4.10
CA ILE A 14 8.50 17.53 4.80
C ILE A 14 7.92 17.98 6.14
N ALA A 15 8.66 18.80 6.89
CA ALA A 15 8.21 19.37 8.16
C ALA A 15 6.96 20.24 8.01
N VAL A 16 6.88 21.04 6.93
CA VAL A 16 5.68 21.83 6.58
C VAL A 16 4.48 20.91 6.38
N VAL A 17 4.62 19.84 5.62
CA VAL A 17 3.54 18.86 5.45
C VAL A 17 3.14 18.26 6.80
N ALA A 18 4.10 17.85 7.62
CA ALA A 18 3.84 17.29 8.95
C ALA A 18 3.10 18.28 9.85
N LEU A 19 3.55 19.54 9.89
CA LEU A 19 2.92 20.59 10.69
C LEU A 19 1.46 20.80 10.28
N PHE A 20 1.20 21.03 9.00
CA PHE A 20 -0.15 21.37 8.55
C PHE A 20 -1.11 20.18 8.57
N LEU A 21 -0.68 18.99 8.17
CA LEU A 21 -1.54 17.81 8.16
C LEU A 21 -1.74 17.20 9.55
N VAL A 22 -0.64 17.05 10.33
CA VAL A 22 -0.70 16.29 11.59
C VAL A 22 -1.07 17.20 12.77
N VAL A 23 -0.38 18.33 12.90
CA VAL A 23 -0.58 19.24 14.04
C VAL A 23 -1.81 20.12 13.82
N LEU A 24 -1.90 20.80 12.68
CA LEU A 24 -2.99 21.73 12.35
C LEU A 24 -4.20 21.05 11.71
N ARG A 25 -4.09 19.77 11.34
CA ARG A 25 -5.16 18.93 10.75
C ARG A 25 -5.80 19.53 9.49
N TRP A 26 -5.00 20.20 8.68
CA TRP A 26 -5.46 20.70 7.40
C TRP A 26 -5.60 19.57 6.37
N PRO A 27 -6.51 19.69 5.41
CA PRO A 27 -6.58 18.72 4.31
C PRO A 27 -5.32 18.79 3.43
N ALA A 28 -4.92 17.65 2.85
CA ALA A 28 -3.74 17.57 1.97
C ALA A 28 -3.79 18.57 0.81
N SER A 29 -4.98 18.85 0.27
CA SER A 29 -5.19 19.85 -0.77
C SER A 29 -4.75 21.27 -0.40
N ARG A 30 -4.65 21.60 0.90
CA ARG A 30 -4.15 22.89 1.39
C ARG A 30 -2.70 22.83 1.88
N ALA A 31 -2.29 21.72 2.46
CA ALA A 31 -0.94 21.54 3.00
C ALA A 31 0.12 21.35 1.89
N MET A 32 -0.21 20.57 0.84
CA MET A 32 0.74 20.25 -0.23
C MET A 32 1.19 21.48 -1.07
N PRO A 33 0.33 22.45 -1.40
CA PRO A 33 0.78 23.69 -2.03
C PRO A 33 1.85 24.41 -1.22
N LEU A 34 1.72 24.49 0.10
CA LEU A 34 2.71 25.15 0.97
C LEU A 34 4.05 24.40 0.97
N SER A 35 4.02 23.08 1.03
CA SER A 35 5.21 22.25 0.93
C SER A 35 5.92 22.43 -0.41
N TYR A 36 5.16 22.45 -1.52
CA TYR A 36 5.69 22.72 -2.85
C TYR A 36 6.37 24.08 -2.93
N LEU A 37 5.71 25.14 -2.44
CA LEU A 37 6.27 26.49 -2.41
C LEU A 37 7.53 26.56 -1.52
N THR A 38 7.58 25.81 -0.42
CA THR A 38 8.77 25.68 0.43
C THR A 38 9.92 25.02 -0.33
N ALA A 39 9.66 23.92 -1.04
CA ALA A 39 10.67 23.25 -1.85
C ALA A 39 11.21 24.16 -2.97
N VAL A 40 10.33 24.87 -3.68
CA VAL A 40 10.71 25.84 -4.70
C VAL A 40 11.52 27.01 -4.10
N GLY A 41 11.07 27.57 -2.97
CA GLY A 41 11.80 28.66 -2.29
C GLY A 41 13.20 28.25 -1.85
N LEU A 42 13.38 27.03 -1.33
CA LEU A 42 14.68 26.47 -0.98
C LEU A 42 15.55 26.22 -2.22
N ALA A 43 14.98 25.64 -3.29
CA ALA A 43 15.70 25.37 -4.52
C ALA A 43 16.27 26.66 -5.14
N LEU A 44 15.46 27.69 -5.23
CA LEU A 44 15.88 29.00 -5.79
C LEU A 44 16.77 29.79 -4.82
N GLY A 45 16.40 29.86 -3.54
CA GLY A 45 17.05 30.74 -2.56
C GLY A 45 18.33 30.16 -1.95
N VAL A 46 18.31 28.90 -1.52
CA VAL A 46 19.42 28.24 -0.81
C VAL A 46 20.29 27.43 -1.75
N TRP A 47 19.69 26.53 -2.54
CA TRP A 47 20.43 25.69 -3.49
C TRP A 47 20.87 26.45 -4.74
N LYS A 48 20.30 27.65 -4.99
CA LYS A 48 20.62 28.48 -6.15
C LYS A 48 20.39 27.76 -7.49
N ILE A 49 19.37 26.94 -7.56
CA ILE A 49 18.94 26.22 -8.78
C ILE A 49 18.36 27.24 -9.76
N SER A 50 18.59 27.05 -11.05
CA SER A 50 17.99 27.92 -12.09
C SER A 50 16.46 27.82 -12.12
N GLY A 51 15.77 28.92 -12.42
CA GLY A 51 14.32 28.91 -12.57
C GLY A 51 13.85 27.95 -13.67
N GLN A 52 14.64 27.77 -14.72
CA GLN A 52 14.37 26.80 -15.81
C GLN A 52 14.35 25.37 -15.28
N GLN A 53 15.32 24.99 -14.44
CA GLN A 53 15.41 23.65 -13.86
C GLN A 53 14.25 23.39 -12.88
N VAL A 54 13.88 24.37 -12.05
CA VAL A 54 12.72 24.25 -11.17
C VAL A 54 11.43 24.12 -11.97
N ALA A 55 11.27 24.87 -13.06
CA ALA A 55 10.12 24.75 -13.96
C ALA A 55 10.08 23.39 -14.65
N ALA A 56 11.22 22.90 -15.14
CA ALA A 56 11.33 21.58 -15.77
C ALA A 56 10.99 20.45 -14.80
N ALA A 57 11.50 20.48 -13.57
CA ALA A 57 11.16 19.55 -12.51
C ALA A 57 9.66 19.57 -12.17
N THR A 58 9.07 20.78 -12.11
CA THR A 58 7.64 20.97 -11.88
C THR A 58 6.80 20.32 -12.99
N VAL A 59 7.14 20.59 -14.26
CA VAL A 59 6.43 20.00 -15.42
C VAL A 59 6.57 18.47 -15.43
N LYS A 60 7.77 17.94 -15.19
CA LYS A 60 7.98 16.49 -15.03
C LYS A 60 7.09 15.93 -13.90
N GLY A 61 7.00 16.62 -12.78
CA GLY A 61 6.14 16.26 -11.67
C GLY A 61 4.66 16.22 -12.06
N LEU A 62 4.17 17.17 -12.84
CA LEU A 62 2.80 17.17 -13.35
C LEU A 62 2.53 16.01 -14.31
N ILE A 63 3.48 15.66 -15.19
CA ILE A 63 3.37 14.51 -16.09
C ILE A 63 3.29 13.19 -15.28
N ILE A 64 4.11 13.04 -14.25
CA ILE A 64 4.06 11.87 -13.36
C ILE A 64 2.74 11.85 -12.57
N ALA A 65 2.27 13.00 -12.08
CA ALA A 65 0.97 13.10 -11.40
C ALA A 65 -0.18 12.67 -12.32
N ALA A 66 -0.19 13.10 -13.58
CA ALA A 66 -1.17 12.67 -14.57
C ALA A 66 -1.12 11.16 -14.83
N THR A 67 0.08 10.59 -14.89
CA THR A 67 0.29 9.13 -15.04
C THR A 67 -0.30 8.37 -13.84
N LEU A 68 -0.04 8.82 -12.61
CA LEU A 68 -0.61 8.23 -11.40
C LEU A 68 -2.14 8.35 -11.39
N LEU A 69 -2.67 9.53 -11.71
CA LEU A 69 -4.11 9.76 -11.77
C LEU A 69 -4.80 8.87 -12.79
N TYR A 70 -4.14 8.59 -13.93
CA TYR A 70 -4.63 7.64 -14.93
C TYR A 70 -4.68 6.20 -14.40
N ILE A 71 -3.65 5.76 -13.68
CA ILE A 71 -3.63 4.43 -13.03
C ILE A 71 -4.76 4.33 -11.99
N ILE A 72 -4.87 5.34 -11.12
CA ILE A 72 -5.93 5.42 -10.10
C ILE A 72 -7.32 5.40 -10.73
N PHE A 73 -7.50 6.17 -11.81
CA PHE A 73 -8.76 6.22 -12.55
C PHE A 73 -9.15 4.82 -13.07
N GLY A 74 -8.23 4.13 -13.76
CA GLY A 74 -8.49 2.79 -14.28
C GLY A 74 -8.89 1.79 -13.19
N ALA A 75 -8.16 1.79 -12.07
CA ALA A 75 -8.44 0.91 -10.93
C ALA A 75 -9.83 1.17 -10.32
N ILE A 76 -10.17 2.44 -10.08
CA ILE A 76 -11.48 2.84 -9.53
C ILE A 76 -12.59 2.58 -10.55
N LEU A 77 -12.33 2.78 -11.84
CA LEU A 77 -13.29 2.48 -12.91
C LEU A 77 -13.65 1.00 -12.94
N LEU A 78 -12.66 0.11 -12.91
CA LEU A 78 -12.91 -1.33 -12.87
C LEU A 78 -13.73 -1.71 -11.62
N LEU A 79 -13.38 -1.18 -10.45
CA LEU A 79 -14.11 -1.43 -9.22
C LEU A 79 -15.57 -0.97 -9.32
N ASN A 80 -15.80 0.27 -9.78
CA ASN A 80 -17.16 0.82 -9.94
C ASN A 80 -17.96 0.02 -11.01
N THR A 81 -17.30 -0.44 -12.07
CA THR A 81 -17.92 -1.33 -13.07
C THR A 81 -18.41 -2.63 -12.42
N LEU A 82 -17.59 -3.27 -11.59
CA LEU A 82 -17.95 -4.47 -10.85
C LEU A 82 -19.08 -4.23 -9.82
N GLN A 83 -19.10 -3.07 -9.19
CA GLN A 83 -20.21 -2.67 -8.30
C GLN A 83 -21.51 -2.48 -9.07
N GLN A 84 -21.47 -1.71 -10.16
CA GLN A 84 -22.66 -1.41 -11.00
C GLN A 84 -23.17 -2.62 -11.75
N SER A 85 -22.33 -3.59 -12.10
CA SER A 85 -22.75 -4.87 -12.71
C SER A 85 -23.36 -5.85 -11.70
N GLY A 86 -23.19 -5.62 -10.40
CA GLY A 86 -23.61 -6.55 -9.35
C GLY A 86 -22.62 -7.68 -9.07
N ALA A 87 -21.47 -7.73 -9.76
CA ALA A 87 -20.47 -8.77 -9.56
C ALA A 87 -19.94 -8.85 -8.12
N ILE A 88 -19.70 -7.69 -7.48
CA ILE A 88 -19.27 -7.64 -6.07
C ILE A 88 -20.29 -8.30 -5.13
N ARG A 89 -21.62 -8.16 -5.41
CA ARG A 89 -22.67 -8.81 -4.60
C ARG A 89 -22.63 -10.33 -4.75
N VAL A 90 -22.41 -10.83 -5.97
CA VAL A 90 -22.30 -12.28 -6.23
C VAL A 90 -21.07 -12.87 -5.54
N ILE A 91 -19.92 -12.19 -5.64
CA ILE A 91 -18.70 -12.55 -4.92
C ILE A 91 -18.96 -12.59 -3.41
N ARG A 92 -19.64 -11.58 -2.86
CA ARG A 92 -20.04 -11.51 -1.47
C ARG A 92 -20.88 -12.71 -1.04
N LYS A 93 -21.94 -13.06 -1.80
CA LYS A 93 -22.77 -14.26 -1.52
C LYS A 93 -21.93 -15.54 -1.51
N GLY A 94 -20.91 -15.62 -2.35
CA GLY A 94 -19.96 -16.74 -2.37
C GLY A 94 -19.18 -16.94 -1.06
N PHE A 95 -18.96 -15.86 -0.30
CA PHE A 95 -18.25 -15.92 0.99
C PHE A 95 -19.15 -16.23 2.20
N MET A 96 -20.47 -15.96 2.12
CA MET A 96 -21.42 -16.11 3.25
C MET A 96 -21.49 -17.55 3.78
N ASN A 97 -21.33 -18.54 2.91
CA ASN A 97 -21.54 -19.95 3.24
C ASN A 97 -20.23 -20.72 3.55
N ILE A 98 -19.11 -20.01 3.78
CA ILE A 98 -17.80 -20.69 4.00
C ILE A 98 -17.66 -21.15 5.44
N SER A 99 -18.01 -20.33 6.41
CA SER A 99 -17.94 -20.65 7.84
C SER A 99 -18.91 -19.76 8.64
N PRO A 100 -19.56 -20.27 9.69
CA PRO A 100 -20.37 -19.46 10.62
C PRO A 100 -19.50 -18.61 11.56
N ASP A 101 -18.22 -18.93 11.73
CA ASP A 101 -17.30 -18.25 12.66
C ASP A 101 -16.81 -16.92 12.07
N ARG A 102 -17.08 -15.80 12.76
CA ARG A 102 -16.70 -14.45 12.31
C ARG A 102 -15.19 -14.25 12.25
N ARG A 103 -14.41 -14.98 13.05
CA ARG A 103 -12.94 -14.93 13.03
C ARG A 103 -12.41 -15.52 11.73
N VAL A 104 -13.01 -16.62 11.27
CA VAL A 104 -12.69 -17.25 9.98
C VAL A 104 -13.12 -16.34 8.83
N GLN A 105 -14.34 -15.80 8.90
CA GLN A 105 -14.87 -14.88 7.87
C GLN A 105 -13.97 -13.65 7.69
N VAL A 106 -13.55 -13.00 8.78
CA VAL A 106 -12.72 -11.79 8.67
C VAL A 106 -11.34 -12.08 8.10
N ILE A 107 -10.75 -13.24 8.39
CA ILE A 107 -9.48 -13.66 7.78
C ILE A 107 -9.65 -13.86 6.28
N ILE A 108 -10.68 -14.56 5.85
CA ILE A 108 -10.92 -14.82 4.41
C ILE A 108 -11.25 -13.51 3.68
N ILE A 109 -12.13 -12.68 4.25
CA ILE A 109 -12.67 -11.50 3.57
C ILE A 109 -11.73 -10.29 3.71
N ALA A 110 -11.34 -9.93 4.93
CA ALA A 110 -10.45 -8.80 5.11
C ALA A 110 -9.04 -9.16 4.64
N TRP A 111 -8.41 -10.22 5.18
CA TRP A 111 -7.02 -10.52 4.86
C TRP A 111 -6.84 -10.99 3.41
N LEU A 112 -7.43 -12.11 3.00
CA LEU A 112 -7.16 -12.70 1.68
C LEU A 112 -7.85 -11.94 0.55
N PHE A 113 -9.18 -11.76 0.63
CA PHE A 113 -9.90 -11.05 -0.42
C PHE A 113 -9.53 -9.56 -0.45
N GLY A 114 -9.36 -8.92 0.71
CA GLY A 114 -8.87 -7.55 0.78
C GLY A 114 -7.47 -7.40 0.19
N SER A 115 -6.54 -8.33 0.44
CA SER A 115 -5.21 -8.33 -0.18
C SER A 115 -5.28 -8.51 -1.70
N PHE A 116 -6.19 -9.32 -2.18
CA PHE A 116 -6.45 -9.48 -3.61
C PHE A 116 -6.97 -8.18 -4.23
N ILE A 117 -7.92 -7.50 -3.58
CA ILE A 117 -8.42 -6.18 -4.03
C ILE A 117 -7.30 -5.14 -4.00
N GLU A 118 -6.44 -5.14 -2.97
CA GLU A 118 -5.28 -4.23 -2.93
C GLU A 118 -4.33 -4.51 -4.09
N GLY A 119 -4.01 -5.78 -4.34
CA GLY A 119 -3.17 -6.17 -5.48
C GLY A 119 -3.72 -5.70 -6.82
N SER A 120 -5.04 -5.85 -7.01
CA SER A 120 -5.71 -5.53 -8.28
C SER A 120 -5.99 -4.04 -8.47
N ALA A 121 -6.30 -3.29 -7.42
CA ALA A 121 -6.73 -1.89 -7.54
C ALA A 121 -5.86 -0.89 -6.76
N GLY A 122 -5.30 -1.30 -5.61
CA GLY A 122 -4.50 -0.41 -4.77
C GLY A 122 -5.29 0.74 -4.15
N PHE A 123 -4.58 1.77 -3.72
CA PHE A 123 -5.11 3.10 -3.34
C PHE A 123 -6.23 3.08 -2.28
N GLY A 124 -6.18 2.15 -1.32
CA GLY A 124 -7.18 2.06 -0.25
C GLY A 124 -8.52 1.41 -0.66
N THR A 125 -8.63 0.90 -1.89
CA THR A 125 -9.85 0.25 -2.39
C THR A 125 -10.30 -0.98 -1.58
N PRO A 126 -9.41 -1.77 -0.92
CA PRO A 126 -9.85 -2.87 -0.06
C PRO A 126 -10.82 -2.41 1.01
N ALA A 127 -10.55 -1.28 1.64
CA ALA A 127 -11.44 -0.72 2.66
C ALA A 127 -12.82 -0.36 2.09
N ALA A 128 -12.87 0.19 0.87
CA ALA A 128 -14.13 0.53 0.21
C ALA A 128 -14.97 -0.70 -0.19
N VAL A 129 -14.37 -1.89 -0.33
CA VAL A 129 -15.05 -3.13 -0.73
C VAL A 129 -15.26 -4.08 0.44
N ALA A 130 -14.19 -4.40 1.19
CA ALA A 130 -14.26 -5.37 2.28
C ALA A 130 -15.05 -4.86 3.49
N VAL A 131 -14.99 -3.56 3.78
CA VAL A 131 -15.70 -3.00 4.94
C VAL A 131 -17.22 -3.08 4.79
N PRO A 132 -17.85 -2.61 3.70
CA PRO A 132 -19.28 -2.81 3.51
C PRO A 132 -19.68 -4.29 3.45
N LEU A 133 -18.81 -5.13 2.87
CA LEU A 133 -19.04 -6.58 2.81
C LEU A 133 -19.12 -7.19 4.21
N LEU A 134 -18.19 -6.85 5.11
CA LEU A 134 -18.20 -7.32 6.50
C LEU A 134 -19.43 -6.81 7.26
N VAL A 135 -19.80 -5.52 7.11
CA VAL A 135 -21.01 -4.97 7.74
C VAL A 135 -22.27 -5.68 7.25
N GLY A 136 -22.39 -5.93 5.95
CA GLY A 136 -23.49 -6.70 5.41
C GLY A 136 -23.52 -8.17 5.86
N LEU A 137 -22.41 -8.71 6.38
CA LEU A 137 -22.36 -10.02 7.04
C LEU A 137 -22.72 -9.94 8.54
N GLY A 138 -22.99 -8.75 9.08
CA GLY A 138 -23.38 -8.56 10.47
C GLY A 138 -22.24 -8.17 11.42
N PHE A 139 -21.11 -7.73 10.88
CA PHE A 139 -20.04 -7.14 11.70
C PHE A 139 -20.42 -5.72 12.15
N PRO A 140 -20.07 -5.31 13.39
CA PRO A 140 -20.13 -3.90 13.76
C PRO A 140 -19.34 -3.05 12.78
N ALA A 141 -19.86 -1.89 12.38
CA ALA A 141 -19.22 -1.05 11.38
C ALA A 141 -17.77 -0.68 11.74
N MET A 142 -17.51 -0.32 13.02
CA MET A 142 -16.16 -0.01 13.46
C MET A 142 -15.23 -1.24 13.44
N ALA A 143 -15.73 -2.44 13.75
CA ALA A 143 -14.95 -3.67 13.64
C ALA A 143 -14.54 -3.94 12.19
N ALA A 144 -15.47 -3.75 11.26
CA ALA A 144 -15.20 -3.89 9.84
C ALA A 144 -14.16 -2.88 9.34
N VAL A 145 -14.26 -1.60 9.77
CA VAL A 145 -13.28 -0.55 9.41
C VAL A 145 -11.90 -0.88 9.99
N VAL A 146 -11.80 -1.25 11.27
CA VAL A 146 -10.52 -1.65 11.88
C VAL A 146 -9.92 -2.84 11.15
N ALA A 147 -10.68 -3.88 10.84
CA ALA A 147 -10.20 -5.01 10.06
C ALA A 147 -9.74 -4.58 8.66
N GLY A 148 -10.52 -3.77 7.94
CA GLY A 148 -10.17 -3.23 6.63
C GLY A 148 -8.92 -2.35 6.62
N MET A 149 -8.60 -1.68 7.73
CA MET A 149 -7.37 -0.91 7.88
C MET A 149 -6.17 -1.80 8.21
N LEU A 150 -6.33 -2.83 9.02
CA LEU A 150 -5.23 -3.74 9.38
C LEU A 150 -4.64 -4.48 8.17
N ILE A 151 -5.46 -4.77 7.17
CA ILE A 151 -4.99 -5.41 5.94
C ILE A 151 -4.23 -4.47 5.01
N GLN A 152 -4.30 -3.16 5.23
CA GLN A 152 -3.50 -2.16 4.52
C GLN A 152 -2.03 -2.24 4.98
N SER A 153 -1.42 -3.41 4.84
CA SER A 153 -0.07 -3.74 5.30
C SER A 153 0.66 -4.59 4.25
N THR A 154 0.62 -5.90 4.38
CA THR A 154 1.38 -6.85 3.54
C THR A 154 1.16 -6.68 2.03
N PRO A 155 -0.06 -6.47 1.50
CA PRO A 155 -0.26 -6.38 0.05
C PRO A 155 0.11 -5.02 -0.53
N VAL A 156 0.26 -3.97 0.30
CA VAL A 156 0.26 -2.58 -0.15
C VAL A 156 1.47 -2.22 -1.02
N SER A 157 2.67 -2.75 -0.72
CA SER A 157 3.85 -2.44 -1.54
C SER A 157 3.75 -2.94 -2.98
N PHE A 158 2.88 -3.91 -3.25
CA PHE A 158 2.56 -4.41 -4.58
C PHE A 158 1.08 -4.16 -4.95
N GLY A 159 0.44 -3.21 -4.27
CA GLY A 159 -0.91 -2.76 -4.57
C GLY A 159 -1.00 -2.07 -5.93
N GLY A 160 -2.19 -2.11 -6.56
CA GLY A 160 -2.41 -1.52 -7.87
C GLY A 160 -1.37 -1.96 -8.89
N LEU A 161 -1.12 -3.28 -8.97
CA LEU A 161 -0.15 -3.90 -9.89
C LEU A 161 1.29 -3.39 -9.68
N GLY A 162 1.74 -3.34 -8.43
CA GLY A 162 3.11 -2.99 -8.07
C GLY A 162 3.43 -1.49 -8.13
N THR A 163 2.42 -0.63 -8.24
CA THR A 163 2.60 0.83 -8.37
C THR A 163 3.55 1.42 -7.30
N PRO A 164 3.52 1.05 -6.01
CA PRO A 164 4.46 1.59 -5.02
C PRO A 164 5.93 1.32 -5.33
N ILE A 165 6.26 0.21 -5.97
CA ILE A 165 7.63 -0.10 -6.41
C ILE A 165 7.90 0.50 -7.80
N LEU A 166 7.04 0.19 -8.77
CA LEU A 166 7.26 0.52 -10.18
C LEU A 166 7.13 2.02 -10.49
N VAL A 167 6.38 2.74 -9.69
CA VAL A 167 6.26 4.20 -9.80
C VAL A 167 6.91 4.89 -8.62
N GLY A 168 6.60 4.49 -7.38
CA GLY A 168 7.10 5.14 -6.18
C GLY A 168 8.62 5.06 -6.05
N VAL A 169 9.16 3.86 -5.88
CA VAL A 169 10.62 3.63 -5.74
C VAL A 169 11.33 4.03 -7.02
N ASN A 170 10.79 3.64 -8.18
CA ASN A 170 11.36 3.97 -9.49
C ASN A 170 11.56 5.48 -9.66
N THR A 171 10.52 6.27 -9.42
CA THR A 171 10.61 7.73 -9.57
C THR A 171 11.60 8.37 -8.60
N GLY A 172 11.72 7.79 -7.40
CA GLY A 172 12.67 8.27 -6.40
C GLY A 172 14.14 8.01 -6.76
N LEU A 173 14.43 6.92 -7.50
CA LEU A 173 15.80 6.43 -7.69
C LEU A 173 16.34 6.57 -9.12
N LYS A 174 15.48 6.43 -10.14
CA LYS A 174 15.89 6.16 -11.53
C LYS A 174 16.82 7.20 -12.12
N ASP A 175 16.61 8.46 -11.80
CA ASP A 175 17.34 9.57 -12.44
C ASP A 175 18.59 10.00 -11.63
N ASP A 176 18.97 9.23 -10.61
CA ASP A 176 20.16 9.51 -9.81
C ASP A 176 21.37 8.74 -10.32
N ALA A 177 22.45 9.46 -10.66
CA ALA A 177 23.66 8.89 -11.25
C ALA A 177 24.37 7.91 -10.28
N ALA A 178 24.37 8.18 -8.98
CA ALA A 178 25.00 7.30 -8.00
C ALA A 178 24.22 5.98 -7.86
N VAL A 179 22.90 6.04 -7.90
CA VAL A 179 22.04 4.84 -7.88
C VAL A 179 22.23 4.01 -9.15
N GLN A 180 22.31 4.66 -10.33
CA GLN A 180 22.57 3.98 -11.59
C GLN A 180 23.96 3.30 -11.60
N ALA A 181 24.99 3.99 -11.13
CA ALA A 181 26.32 3.43 -11.00
C ALA A 181 26.36 2.24 -10.02
N PHE A 182 25.65 2.33 -8.89
CA PHE A 182 25.51 1.23 -7.94
C PHE A 182 24.83 0.02 -8.58
N ALA A 183 23.73 0.22 -9.31
CA ALA A 183 23.02 -0.86 -9.98
C ALA A 183 23.91 -1.58 -11.01
N GLN A 184 24.64 -0.82 -11.84
CA GLN A 184 25.61 -1.37 -12.80
C GLN A 184 26.75 -2.11 -12.11
N ALA A 185 27.33 -1.55 -11.03
CA ALA A 185 28.38 -2.21 -10.26
C ALA A 185 27.93 -3.53 -9.60
N LYS A 186 26.62 -3.69 -9.34
CA LYS A 186 26.02 -4.94 -8.87
C LYS A 186 25.66 -5.93 -9.98
N GLY A 187 25.92 -5.58 -11.25
CA GLY A 187 25.70 -6.45 -12.40
C GLY A 187 24.29 -6.44 -12.98
N PHE A 188 23.47 -5.45 -12.63
CA PHE A 188 22.14 -5.31 -13.24
C PHE A 188 22.27 -4.65 -14.63
N GLU A 189 21.96 -5.39 -15.68
CA GLU A 189 21.99 -4.90 -17.06
C GLU A 189 20.79 -4.00 -17.37
N GLN A 190 19.63 -4.34 -16.78
CA GLN A 190 18.40 -3.60 -16.97
C GLN A 190 17.92 -2.98 -15.65
N TRP A 191 17.43 -1.76 -15.73
CA TRP A 191 16.85 -1.06 -14.58
C TRP A 191 15.66 -1.79 -13.96
N SER A 192 14.87 -2.51 -14.77
CA SER A 192 13.74 -3.33 -14.30
C SER A 192 14.20 -4.49 -13.40
N GLU A 193 15.39 -5.05 -13.64
CA GLU A 193 15.96 -6.12 -12.79
C GLU A 193 16.37 -5.56 -11.42
N PHE A 194 16.94 -4.37 -11.39
CA PHE A 194 17.27 -3.69 -10.14
C PHE A 194 16.02 -3.39 -9.31
N LEU A 195 14.93 -2.91 -9.95
CA LEU A 195 13.65 -2.72 -9.25
C LEU A 195 13.03 -4.03 -8.76
N ALA A 196 13.10 -5.09 -9.57
CA ALA A 196 12.64 -6.42 -9.18
C ALA A 196 13.45 -6.97 -7.99
N HIS A 197 14.76 -6.74 -7.97
CA HIS A 197 15.63 -7.10 -6.83
C HIS A 197 15.20 -6.41 -5.52
N ILE A 198 14.91 -5.11 -5.56
CA ILE A 198 14.34 -4.38 -4.42
C ILE A 198 12.97 -4.99 -4.06
N GLY A 199 12.13 -5.26 -5.05
CA GLY A 199 10.82 -5.88 -4.87
C GLY A 199 10.88 -7.23 -4.14
N VAL A 200 11.86 -8.07 -4.46
CA VAL A 200 12.07 -9.35 -3.74
C VAL A 200 12.40 -9.12 -2.26
N LYS A 201 13.27 -8.15 -1.94
CA LYS A 201 13.59 -7.79 -0.56
C LYS A 201 12.35 -7.30 0.19
N VAL A 202 11.54 -6.46 -0.45
CA VAL A 202 10.25 -6.00 0.08
C VAL A 202 9.33 -7.19 0.35
N ALA A 203 9.21 -8.13 -0.59
CA ALA A 203 8.35 -9.31 -0.44
C ALA A 203 8.79 -10.20 0.74
N VAL A 204 10.09 -10.41 0.93
CA VAL A 204 10.63 -11.18 2.06
C VAL A 204 10.31 -10.51 3.40
N LEU A 205 10.53 -9.20 3.50
CA LEU A 205 10.19 -8.43 4.71
C LEU A 205 8.69 -8.50 5.03
N HIS A 206 7.85 -8.34 4.01
CA HIS A 206 6.40 -8.48 4.14
C HIS A 206 5.96 -9.89 4.54
N ALA A 207 6.57 -10.92 3.97
CA ALA A 207 6.22 -12.29 4.29
C ALA A 207 6.48 -12.61 5.77
N ILE A 208 7.59 -12.11 6.33
CA ILE A 208 7.94 -12.34 7.74
C ILE A 208 7.05 -11.50 8.67
N ALA A 209 6.93 -10.20 8.42
CA ALA A 209 6.09 -9.33 9.25
C ALA A 209 4.59 -9.67 9.12
N GLY A 210 4.16 -10.08 7.93
CA GLY A 210 2.77 -10.41 7.62
C GLY A 210 2.24 -11.67 8.27
N ILE A 211 3.12 -12.59 8.73
CA ILE A 211 2.69 -13.88 9.31
C ILE A 211 1.66 -13.71 10.43
N LEU A 212 1.83 -12.73 11.29
CA LEU A 212 0.94 -12.51 12.43
C LEU A 212 -0.23 -11.56 12.15
N ILE A 213 -0.32 -10.91 10.98
CA ILE A 213 -1.38 -9.94 10.72
C ILE A 213 -2.79 -10.55 10.77
N PRO A 214 -3.09 -11.71 10.17
CA PRO A 214 -4.41 -12.33 10.36
C PRO A 214 -4.73 -12.62 11.82
N LEU A 215 -3.74 -12.99 12.62
CA LEU A 215 -3.92 -13.20 14.07
C LEU A 215 -4.15 -11.86 14.80
N PHE A 216 -3.45 -10.79 14.43
CA PHE A 216 -3.72 -9.44 14.95
C PHE A 216 -5.15 -9.00 14.62
N VAL A 217 -5.62 -9.23 13.39
CA VAL A 217 -6.99 -8.89 12.98
C VAL A 217 -8.01 -9.53 13.91
N VAL A 218 -7.93 -10.84 14.13
CA VAL A 218 -8.90 -11.54 14.98
C VAL A 218 -8.72 -11.23 16.46
N ALA A 219 -7.49 -11.11 16.96
CA ALA A 219 -7.21 -10.80 18.35
C ALA A 219 -7.68 -9.39 18.75
N LEU A 220 -7.41 -8.40 17.91
CA LEU A 220 -7.88 -7.03 18.13
C LEU A 220 -9.40 -6.92 17.95
N MET A 221 -9.97 -7.62 16.98
CA MET A 221 -11.42 -7.66 16.77
C MET A 221 -12.15 -8.21 18.01
N THR A 222 -11.73 -9.37 18.53
CA THR A 222 -12.37 -9.97 19.71
C THR A 222 -12.12 -9.14 20.98
N ARG A 223 -10.95 -8.51 21.10
CA ARG A 223 -10.61 -7.64 22.24
C ARG A 223 -11.43 -6.35 22.27
N TYR A 224 -11.66 -5.74 21.11
CA TYR A 224 -12.34 -4.44 21.06
C TYR A 224 -13.85 -4.56 20.90
N PHE A 225 -14.33 -5.60 20.25
CA PHE A 225 -15.73 -5.71 19.80
C PHE A 225 -16.43 -7.01 20.25
N GLY A 226 -15.72 -7.94 20.86
CA GLY A 226 -16.33 -9.14 21.43
C GLY A 226 -17.06 -8.86 22.75
N SER A 227 -18.11 -9.61 23.07
CA SER A 227 -18.86 -9.51 24.31
C SER A 227 -17.94 -9.62 25.54
N ASN A 228 -17.01 -10.58 25.51
CA ASN A 228 -16.04 -10.81 26.60
C ASN A 228 -14.83 -9.87 26.54
N ARG A 229 -14.69 -9.04 25.52
CA ARG A 229 -13.54 -8.15 25.27
C ARG A 229 -12.19 -8.84 25.51
N SER A 230 -12.06 -10.07 25.02
CA SER A 230 -10.92 -10.95 25.30
C SER A 230 -10.04 -11.17 24.07
N PHE A 231 -8.72 -11.08 24.24
CA PHE A 231 -7.76 -11.55 23.23
C PHE A 231 -7.81 -13.06 23.03
N VAL A 232 -8.22 -13.81 24.07
CA VAL A 232 -8.24 -15.29 24.06
C VAL A 232 -9.13 -15.81 22.95
N ASP A 233 -10.30 -15.22 22.76
CA ASP A 233 -11.24 -15.67 21.73
C ASP A 233 -10.63 -15.55 20.33
N GLY A 234 -9.87 -14.49 20.05
CA GLY A 234 -9.11 -14.36 18.80
C GLY A 234 -7.95 -15.36 18.71
N LEU A 235 -7.23 -15.57 19.82
CA LEU A 235 -6.08 -16.48 19.85
C LEU A 235 -6.47 -17.95 19.68
N LYS A 236 -7.71 -18.37 19.98
CA LYS A 236 -8.18 -19.75 19.74
C LYS A 236 -8.06 -20.19 18.29
N VAL A 237 -8.10 -19.27 17.31
CA VAL A 237 -7.97 -19.57 15.88
C VAL A 237 -6.56 -19.34 15.31
N TRP A 238 -5.53 -19.30 16.16
CA TRP A 238 -4.16 -19.00 15.74
C TRP A 238 -3.63 -19.91 14.63
N LYS A 239 -3.97 -21.22 14.69
CA LYS A 239 -3.54 -22.20 13.67
C LYS A 239 -4.11 -21.84 12.30
N PHE A 240 -5.40 -21.49 12.24
CA PHE A 240 -6.05 -21.06 11.01
C PHE A 240 -5.49 -19.73 10.51
N ALA A 241 -5.23 -18.77 11.40
CA ALA A 241 -4.66 -17.47 11.06
C ALA A 241 -3.26 -17.61 10.44
N ILE A 242 -2.38 -18.43 11.03
CA ILE A 242 -1.04 -18.70 10.49
C ILE A 242 -1.13 -19.47 9.16
N PHE A 243 -1.99 -20.47 9.07
CA PHE A 243 -2.22 -21.20 7.82
C PHE A 243 -2.67 -20.26 6.70
N ALA A 244 -3.63 -19.39 6.95
CA ALA A 244 -4.11 -18.40 5.98
C ALA A 244 -3.01 -17.42 5.57
N SER A 245 -2.19 -16.97 6.53
CA SER A 245 -1.06 -16.10 6.24
C SER A 245 -0.03 -16.78 5.33
N LEU A 246 0.41 -17.98 5.68
CA LEU A 246 1.40 -18.71 4.88
C LEU A 246 0.87 -19.09 3.49
N SER A 247 -0.42 -19.42 3.39
CA SER A 247 -1.08 -19.71 2.10
C SER A 247 -1.03 -18.53 1.13
N MET A 248 -0.89 -17.30 1.61
CA MET A 248 -0.71 -16.11 0.80
C MET A 248 0.77 -15.72 0.67
N THR A 249 1.49 -15.63 1.81
CA THR A 249 2.83 -15.01 1.83
C THR A 249 3.90 -15.88 1.16
N VAL A 250 3.76 -17.21 1.18
CA VAL A 250 4.70 -18.10 0.48
C VAL A 250 4.58 -17.94 -1.05
N PRO A 251 3.41 -18.09 -1.68
CA PRO A 251 3.26 -17.78 -3.11
C PRO A 251 3.65 -16.33 -3.45
N TYR A 252 3.36 -15.38 -2.59
CA TYR A 252 3.70 -13.98 -2.75
C TYR A 252 5.22 -13.75 -2.95
N VAL A 253 6.07 -14.38 -2.13
CA VAL A 253 7.53 -14.29 -2.28
C VAL A 253 8.00 -15.01 -3.56
N ILE A 254 7.45 -16.20 -3.84
CA ILE A 254 7.78 -16.94 -5.07
C ILE A 254 7.47 -16.08 -6.30
N VAL A 255 6.27 -15.51 -6.34
CA VAL A 255 5.80 -14.67 -7.44
C VAL A 255 6.65 -13.40 -7.57
N ALA A 256 7.03 -12.75 -6.46
CA ALA A 256 7.93 -11.59 -6.49
C ALA A 256 9.27 -11.93 -7.15
N ARG A 257 9.79 -13.13 -6.89
CA ARG A 257 11.08 -13.59 -7.40
C ARG A 257 11.04 -14.02 -8.87
N THR A 258 9.90 -14.54 -9.34
CA THR A 258 9.79 -15.13 -10.68
C THR A 258 9.13 -14.23 -11.70
N LEU A 259 8.12 -13.44 -11.31
CA LEU A 259 7.31 -12.64 -12.22
C LEU A 259 7.50 -11.12 -12.07
N GLY A 260 8.08 -10.67 -10.95
CA GLY A 260 8.31 -9.24 -10.71
C GLY A 260 7.26 -8.59 -9.81
N PRO A 261 7.40 -7.27 -9.58
CA PRO A 261 6.64 -6.54 -8.54
C PRO A 261 5.17 -6.28 -8.89
N GLU A 262 4.72 -6.52 -10.11
CA GLU A 262 3.31 -6.38 -10.48
C GLU A 262 2.39 -7.44 -9.86
N PHE A 263 2.92 -8.62 -9.57
CA PHE A 263 2.14 -9.84 -9.37
C PHE A 263 1.95 -10.30 -7.92
N PRO A 264 2.84 -10.00 -6.94
CA PRO A 264 2.84 -10.67 -5.64
C PRO A 264 1.51 -10.57 -4.91
N SER A 265 0.93 -9.40 -4.80
CA SER A 265 -0.32 -9.20 -4.05
C SER A 265 -1.53 -9.83 -4.74
N ILE A 266 -1.62 -9.73 -6.07
CA ILE A 266 -2.78 -10.29 -6.78
C ILE A 266 -2.71 -11.82 -6.84
N LEU A 267 -1.58 -12.40 -7.27
CA LEU A 267 -1.46 -13.86 -7.41
C LEU A 267 -1.30 -14.55 -6.07
N GLY A 268 -0.51 -13.97 -5.14
CA GLY A 268 -0.37 -14.51 -3.79
C GLY A 268 -1.70 -14.60 -3.06
N ALA A 269 -2.52 -13.55 -3.15
CA ALA A 269 -3.84 -13.53 -2.53
C ALA A 269 -4.85 -14.45 -3.24
N LEU A 270 -4.85 -14.56 -4.57
CA LEU A 270 -5.70 -15.50 -5.31
C LEU A 270 -5.38 -16.95 -4.95
N ILE A 271 -4.10 -17.31 -4.93
CA ILE A 271 -3.65 -18.66 -4.53
C ILE A 271 -4.05 -18.92 -3.07
N GLY A 272 -3.77 -17.95 -2.17
CA GLY A 272 -4.16 -18.03 -0.77
C GLY A 272 -5.67 -18.21 -0.59
N LEU A 273 -6.50 -17.45 -1.31
CA LEU A 273 -7.96 -17.61 -1.31
C LEU A 273 -8.38 -19.01 -1.75
N ALA A 274 -7.84 -19.50 -2.86
CA ALA A 274 -8.17 -20.84 -3.37
C ALA A 274 -7.85 -21.94 -2.35
N ILE A 275 -6.66 -21.88 -1.73
CA ILE A 275 -6.22 -22.83 -0.71
C ILE A 275 -7.11 -22.74 0.53
N VAL A 276 -7.26 -21.54 1.11
CA VAL A 276 -7.92 -21.35 2.41
C VAL A 276 -9.43 -21.56 2.32
N VAL A 277 -10.10 -21.10 1.25
CA VAL A 277 -11.53 -21.34 1.04
C VAL A 277 -11.80 -22.85 0.87
N THR A 278 -10.97 -23.54 0.09
CA THR A 278 -11.10 -24.99 -0.09
C THR A 278 -10.88 -25.76 1.22
N ALA A 279 -9.85 -25.37 1.99
CA ALA A 279 -9.55 -25.96 3.29
C ALA A 279 -10.69 -25.69 4.30
N SER A 280 -11.23 -24.47 4.32
CA SER A 280 -12.32 -24.07 5.22
C SER A 280 -13.60 -24.86 4.94
N LYS A 281 -13.96 -25.06 3.67
CA LYS A 281 -15.12 -25.89 3.28
C LYS A 281 -14.97 -27.35 3.71
N LYS A 282 -13.74 -27.85 3.81
CA LYS A 282 -13.43 -29.19 4.32
C LYS A 282 -13.29 -29.24 5.85
N GLY A 283 -13.51 -28.13 6.56
CA GLY A 283 -13.38 -28.05 8.02
C GLY A 283 -11.94 -28.05 8.54
N PHE A 284 -10.93 -27.85 7.67
CA PHE A 284 -9.52 -27.88 8.07
C PHE A 284 -9.15 -26.65 8.89
N LEU A 285 -8.73 -26.86 10.13
CA LEU A 285 -8.35 -25.84 11.13
C LEU A 285 -9.46 -24.82 11.47
N VAL A 286 -10.68 -25.04 11.00
CA VAL A 286 -11.83 -24.19 11.29
C VAL A 286 -12.49 -24.70 12.59
N PRO A 287 -12.93 -23.80 13.50
CA PRO A 287 -13.70 -24.18 14.68
C PRO A 287 -14.97 -24.99 14.29
N LYS A 288 -15.38 -25.92 15.15
CA LYS A 288 -16.66 -26.61 14.98
C LYS A 288 -17.81 -25.60 15.07
N LYS A 289 -18.99 -25.94 14.51
CA LYS A 289 -20.17 -25.05 14.55
C LYS A 289 -20.57 -24.62 15.97
N GLU A 290 -20.42 -25.53 16.93
CA GLU A 290 -20.73 -25.33 18.34
C GLU A 290 -19.77 -24.33 19.02
N ASP A 291 -18.52 -24.25 18.52
CA ASP A 291 -17.46 -23.36 19.01
C ASP A 291 -17.34 -22.08 18.16
N ALA A 292 -18.26 -21.87 17.20
CA ALA A 292 -18.23 -20.71 16.33
C ALA A 292 -18.42 -19.42 17.13
N TRP A 293 -17.50 -18.48 16.94
CA TRP A 293 -17.56 -17.20 17.63
C TRP A 293 -18.33 -16.18 16.78
N ASP A 294 -19.20 -15.41 17.44
CA ASP A 294 -19.91 -14.27 16.87
C ASP A 294 -19.81 -13.07 17.84
N PHE A 295 -20.19 -11.90 17.34
CA PHE A 295 -20.40 -10.71 18.17
C PHE A 295 -21.63 -10.92 19.07
N GLY A 296 -21.66 -10.25 20.21
CA GLY A 296 -22.85 -10.21 21.05
C GLY A 296 -24.07 -9.58 20.33
N PRO A 297 -25.26 -9.65 20.93
CA PRO A 297 -26.47 -9.04 20.41
C PRO A 297 -26.25 -7.56 20.06
N LYS A 298 -26.91 -7.08 19.00
CA LYS A 298 -26.74 -5.69 18.54
C LYS A 298 -27.10 -4.64 19.59
N GLU A 299 -28.00 -5.00 20.50
CA GLU A 299 -28.48 -4.18 21.60
C GLU A 299 -27.38 -3.89 22.63
N GLU A 300 -26.36 -4.75 22.71
CA GLU A 300 -25.18 -4.59 23.57
C GLU A 300 -24.04 -3.82 22.90
N TRP A 301 -24.16 -3.50 21.62
CA TRP A 301 -23.12 -2.79 20.90
C TRP A 301 -23.02 -1.34 21.37
N GLN A 302 -21.79 -0.87 21.55
CA GLN A 302 -21.56 0.53 21.86
C GLN A 302 -22.01 1.42 20.69
N PRO A 303 -22.63 2.60 20.97
CA PRO A 303 -23.10 3.50 19.92
C PRO A 303 -22.02 3.90 18.91
N GLU A 304 -20.76 3.92 19.35
CA GLU A 304 -19.59 4.24 18.50
C GLU A 304 -19.21 3.10 17.53
N TRP A 305 -19.72 1.87 17.73
CA TRP A 305 -19.48 0.75 16.82
C TRP A 305 -20.45 0.71 15.65
N ILE A 306 -21.58 1.41 15.79
CA ILE A 306 -22.68 1.39 14.83
C ILE A 306 -22.49 2.52 13.82
N GLY A 307 -22.54 2.19 12.54
CA GLY A 307 -22.54 3.17 11.45
C GLY A 307 -23.93 3.77 11.21
N ALA A 308 -23.96 4.99 10.69
CA ALA A 308 -25.22 5.67 10.34
C ALA A 308 -25.85 5.15 9.03
N ILE A 309 -25.12 4.34 8.26
CA ILE A 309 -25.59 3.82 6.97
C ILE A 309 -25.99 2.35 7.16
N GLU A 310 -27.27 2.05 6.95
CA GLU A 310 -27.73 0.68 6.79
C GLU A 310 -27.39 0.19 5.39
N ILE A 311 -26.58 -0.87 5.31
CA ILE A 311 -26.32 -1.55 4.05
C ILE A 311 -27.51 -2.47 3.78
N LYS A 312 -28.49 -1.97 3.03
CA LYS A 312 -29.62 -2.77 2.57
C LYS A 312 -29.14 -3.84 1.60
N ASP A 313 -29.55 -5.08 1.84
CA ASP A 313 -29.47 -6.13 0.82
C ASP A 313 -30.49 -5.79 -0.27
N ASP A 314 -30.03 -5.08 -1.28
CA ASP A 314 -30.85 -4.82 -2.48
C ASP A 314 -30.85 -6.13 -3.29
N ASP A 315 -32.01 -6.79 -3.35
CA ASP A 315 -32.19 -8.13 -3.96
C ASP A 315 -32.00 -8.18 -5.48
N MET A 316 -31.60 -7.09 -6.10
CA MET A 316 -31.40 -6.94 -7.54
C MET A 316 -30.05 -7.56 -7.99
N VAL A 317 -29.88 -8.86 -7.81
CA VAL A 317 -28.84 -9.61 -8.54
C VAL A 317 -29.41 -10.04 -9.88
N SER A 318 -28.73 -9.70 -10.98
CA SER A 318 -29.11 -10.21 -12.30
C SER A 318 -29.20 -11.74 -12.26
N PRO A 319 -30.30 -12.35 -12.69
CA PRO A 319 -30.48 -13.81 -12.68
C PRO A 319 -29.38 -14.58 -13.48
N ARG A 320 -28.67 -13.87 -14.36
CA ARG A 320 -27.63 -14.43 -15.24
C ARG A 320 -26.22 -14.38 -14.65
N MET A 321 -25.99 -13.68 -13.51
CA MET A 321 -24.68 -13.50 -12.92
C MET A 321 -24.32 -14.70 -12.02
N ASN A 322 -23.48 -15.59 -12.52
CA ASN A 322 -22.89 -16.67 -11.70
C ASN A 322 -21.53 -16.26 -11.11
N LEU A 323 -21.01 -17.07 -10.19
CA LEU A 323 -19.77 -16.76 -9.47
C LEU A 323 -18.55 -16.65 -10.42
N PHE A 324 -18.47 -17.52 -11.45
CA PHE A 324 -17.37 -17.48 -12.42
C PHE A 324 -17.41 -16.18 -13.24
N LEU A 325 -18.58 -15.79 -13.71
CA LEU A 325 -18.77 -14.52 -14.44
C LEU A 325 -18.43 -13.31 -13.56
N ALA A 326 -18.78 -13.35 -12.28
CA ALA A 326 -18.45 -12.26 -11.36
C ALA A 326 -16.94 -12.12 -11.11
N TRP A 327 -16.16 -13.23 -11.13
CA TRP A 327 -14.72 -13.23 -10.97
C TRP A 327 -13.94 -12.99 -12.27
N SER A 328 -14.58 -13.18 -13.43
CA SER A 328 -13.91 -13.12 -14.73
C SER A 328 -13.15 -11.81 -15.00
N PRO A 329 -13.60 -10.61 -14.58
CA PRO A 329 -12.82 -9.38 -14.80
C PRO A 329 -11.47 -9.39 -14.09
N TYR A 330 -11.40 -9.96 -12.89
CA TYR A 330 -10.14 -10.08 -12.16
C TYR A 330 -9.21 -11.11 -12.78
N LEU A 331 -9.74 -12.21 -13.31
CA LEU A 331 -8.97 -13.19 -14.07
C LEU A 331 -8.43 -12.56 -15.37
N LEU A 332 -9.21 -11.71 -16.03
CA LEU A 332 -8.76 -10.94 -17.20
C LEU A 332 -7.64 -9.97 -16.85
N VAL A 333 -7.71 -9.26 -15.71
CA VAL A 333 -6.61 -8.40 -15.24
C VAL A 333 -5.33 -9.23 -15.10
N ALA A 334 -5.40 -10.37 -14.41
CA ALA A 334 -4.24 -11.25 -14.24
C ALA A 334 -3.70 -11.77 -15.59
N ALA A 335 -4.59 -12.18 -16.49
CA ALA A 335 -4.21 -12.66 -17.82
C ALA A 335 -3.53 -11.55 -18.66
N PHE A 336 -4.11 -10.34 -18.73
CA PHE A 336 -3.51 -9.23 -19.46
C PHE A 336 -2.19 -8.77 -18.85
N LEU A 337 -2.03 -8.84 -17.52
CA LEU A 337 -0.74 -8.62 -16.90
C LEU A 337 0.31 -9.62 -17.40
N ILE A 338 0.00 -10.92 -17.34
CA ILE A 338 0.90 -11.95 -17.84
C ILE A 338 1.25 -11.67 -19.30
N ILE A 339 0.25 -11.47 -20.15
CA ILE A 339 0.43 -11.23 -21.59
C ILE A 339 1.33 -10.00 -21.85
N THR A 340 1.17 -8.94 -21.10
CA THR A 340 1.86 -7.66 -21.32
C THR A 340 3.22 -7.56 -20.62
N ARG A 341 3.51 -8.41 -19.62
CA ARG A 341 4.74 -8.34 -18.81
C ARG A 341 5.73 -9.45 -19.12
N VAL A 342 5.26 -10.65 -19.45
CA VAL A 342 6.11 -11.81 -19.75
C VAL A 342 6.81 -11.60 -21.08
N PRO A 343 8.17 -11.51 -21.12
CA PRO A 343 8.91 -11.15 -22.34
C PRO A 343 8.73 -12.15 -23.47
N GLU A 344 8.60 -13.45 -23.15
CA GLU A 344 8.50 -14.58 -24.07
C GLU A 344 7.23 -14.51 -24.94
N LEU A 345 6.22 -13.75 -24.51
CA LEU A 345 4.98 -13.55 -25.27
C LEU A 345 5.09 -12.44 -26.35
N GLY A 346 6.20 -11.71 -26.40
CA GLY A 346 6.49 -10.73 -27.45
C GLY A 346 5.61 -9.48 -27.49
N VAL A 347 4.66 -9.31 -26.54
CA VAL A 347 3.73 -8.17 -26.51
C VAL A 347 4.38 -6.91 -25.94
N LYS A 348 5.26 -7.07 -24.94
CA LYS A 348 5.93 -5.95 -24.26
C LYS A 348 6.62 -4.97 -25.22
N PRO A 349 7.42 -5.40 -26.22
CA PRO A 349 8.07 -4.47 -27.17
C PRO A 349 7.06 -3.62 -27.97
N LEU A 350 5.90 -4.18 -28.32
CA LEU A 350 4.85 -3.46 -29.04
C LEU A 350 4.26 -2.34 -28.19
N LEU A 351 4.03 -2.59 -26.90
CA LEU A 351 3.49 -1.60 -25.95
C LEU A 351 4.50 -0.51 -25.58
N LEU A 352 5.79 -0.78 -25.77
CA LEU A 352 6.90 0.15 -25.51
C LEU A 352 7.44 0.82 -26.76
N HIS A 353 6.86 0.54 -27.93
CA HIS A 353 7.32 1.07 -29.20
C HIS A 353 7.29 2.60 -29.23
N ALA A 354 8.24 3.22 -29.94
CA ALA A 354 8.37 4.68 -29.99
C ALA A 354 7.10 5.39 -30.46
N ALA A 355 6.35 4.79 -31.41
CA ALA A 355 5.10 5.34 -31.92
C ALA A 355 3.97 5.49 -30.86
N VAL A 356 4.03 4.73 -29.76
CA VAL A 356 3.05 4.75 -28.67
C VAL A 356 3.65 5.25 -27.36
N THR A 357 4.88 5.75 -27.40
CA THR A 357 5.61 6.32 -26.28
C THR A 357 5.66 7.84 -26.41
N PHE A 358 5.18 8.55 -25.39
CA PHE A 358 5.35 10.00 -25.30
C PHE A 358 6.65 10.30 -24.56
N SER A 359 7.56 11.04 -25.20
CA SER A 359 8.84 11.44 -24.62
C SER A 359 9.06 12.94 -24.84
N TRP A 360 9.34 13.67 -23.75
CA TRP A 360 9.78 15.06 -23.79
C TRP A 360 11.18 15.13 -23.20
N THR A 361 12.16 15.18 -24.07
CA THR A 361 13.58 15.29 -23.71
C THR A 361 13.95 16.75 -23.47
N GLU A 362 14.94 16.98 -22.60
CA GLU A 362 15.53 18.31 -22.35
C GLU A 362 14.48 19.40 -22.08
N ILE A 363 13.56 19.14 -21.13
CA ILE A 363 12.48 20.08 -20.77
C ILE A 363 13.10 21.45 -20.44
N PHE A 364 12.70 22.46 -21.19
CA PHE A 364 13.23 23.83 -21.10
C PHE A 364 14.77 23.94 -21.22
N GLY A 365 15.40 23.05 -21.99
CA GLY A 365 16.86 23.04 -22.17
C GLY A 365 17.65 22.56 -20.96
N THR A 366 17.03 21.79 -20.08
CA THR A 366 17.66 21.14 -18.91
C THR A 366 17.86 19.64 -19.15
N ASP A 367 18.65 18.98 -18.30
CA ASP A 367 18.83 17.51 -18.36
C ASP A 367 17.58 16.70 -17.96
N ILE A 368 16.49 17.40 -17.60
CA ILE A 368 15.26 16.76 -17.13
C ILE A 368 14.44 16.25 -18.30
N THR A 369 14.16 14.96 -18.30
CA THR A 369 13.36 14.27 -19.32
C THR A 369 12.13 13.62 -18.69
N ALA A 370 11.00 13.67 -19.39
CA ALA A 370 9.79 12.93 -19.04
C ALA A 370 9.45 11.93 -20.14
N LYS A 371 9.07 10.71 -19.72
CA LYS A 371 8.65 9.63 -20.64
C LYS A 371 7.40 8.96 -20.10
N VAL A 372 6.38 8.82 -20.93
CA VAL A 372 5.12 8.14 -20.60
C VAL A 372 4.84 7.08 -21.67
N GLN A 373 4.47 5.89 -21.22
CA GLN A 373 4.15 4.74 -22.06
C GLN A 373 2.72 4.27 -21.75
N PRO A 374 1.69 4.98 -22.26
CA PRO A 374 0.30 4.81 -21.81
C PRO A 374 -0.20 3.38 -21.94
N LEU A 375 0.10 2.69 -23.03
CA LEU A 375 -0.37 1.32 -23.27
C LEU A 375 0.25 0.29 -22.32
N TYR A 376 1.44 0.60 -21.77
CA TYR A 376 2.11 -0.26 -20.78
C TYR A 376 1.68 0.03 -19.35
N LEU A 377 0.98 1.13 -19.08
CA LEU A 377 0.52 1.47 -17.74
C LEU A 377 -0.57 0.49 -17.27
N PRO A 378 -0.56 0.10 -15.98
CA PRO A 378 -1.64 -0.70 -15.38
C PRO A 378 -3.03 -0.09 -15.56
N GLY A 379 -3.12 1.24 -15.60
CA GLY A 379 -4.37 1.97 -15.87
C GLY A 379 -5.06 1.53 -17.15
N THR A 380 -4.30 1.29 -18.22
CA THR A 380 -4.83 0.82 -19.51
C THR A 380 -5.43 -0.57 -19.38
N ILE A 381 -4.78 -1.48 -18.67
CA ILE A 381 -5.33 -2.83 -18.42
C ILE A 381 -6.67 -2.72 -17.70
N PHE A 382 -6.75 -1.89 -16.66
CA PHE A 382 -8.01 -1.70 -15.92
C PHE A 382 -9.13 -1.12 -16.79
N VAL A 383 -8.82 -0.12 -17.63
CA VAL A 383 -9.81 0.48 -18.54
C VAL A 383 -10.28 -0.54 -19.56
N VAL A 384 -9.36 -1.29 -20.18
CA VAL A 384 -9.70 -2.33 -21.16
C VAL A 384 -10.56 -3.42 -20.54
N VAL A 385 -10.16 -3.92 -19.35
CA VAL A 385 -10.95 -4.94 -18.64
C VAL A 385 -12.32 -4.40 -18.23
N SER A 386 -12.42 -3.12 -17.83
CA SER A 386 -13.72 -2.48 -17.54
C SER A 386 -14.63 -2.47 -18.77
N LEU A 387 -14.10 -2.14 -19.97
CA LEU A 387 -14.84 -2.19 -21.24
C LEU A 387 -15.30 -3.61 -21.59
N ILE A 388 -14.40 -4.59 -21.44
CA ILE A 388 -14.76 -6.00 -21.64
C ILE A 388 -15.83 -6.43 -20.64
N THR A 389 -15.73 -6.03 -19.39
CA THR A 389 -16.70 -6.33 -18.34
C THR A 389 -18.08 -5.73 -18.65
N PHE A 390 -18.13 -4.51 -19.18
CA PHE A 390 -19.37 -3.87 -19.62
C PHE A 390 -20.14 -4.79 -20.60
N ALA A 391 -19.45 -5.31 -21.62
CA ALA A 391 -20.04 -6.22 -22.61
C ALA A 391 -20.35 -7.60 -22.00
N LEU A 392 -19.38 -8.19 -21.26
CA LEU A 392 -19.46 -9.54 -20.71
C LEU A 392 -20.58 -9.69 -19.67
N HIS A 393 -20.78 -8.67 -18.83
CA HIS A 393 -21.85 -8.65 -17.82
C HIS A 393 -23.18 -8.13 -18.37
N GLY A 394 -23.28 -7.78 -19.65
CA GLY A 394 -24.50 -7.26 -20.26
C GLY A 394 -25.03 -6.00 -19.58
N MET A 395 -24.14 -5.09 -19.20
CA MET A 395 -24.50 -3.88 -18.45
C MET A 395 -25.30 -2.91 -19.32
N LYS A 396 -26.24 -2.18 -18.71
CA LYS A 396 -26.89 -1.05 -19.36
C LYS A 396 -25.93 0.14 -19.48
N GLY A 397 -26.00 0.87 -20.60
CA GLY A 397 -25.14 2.04 -20.84
C GLY A 397 -25.20 3.09 -19.72
N GLY A 398 -26.39 3.34 -19.14
CA GLY A 398 -26.56 4.25 -18.01
C GLY A 398 -25.78 3.82 -16.75
N SER A 399 -25.80 2.52 -16.41
CA SER A 399 -25.05 1.98 -15.26
C SER A 399 -23.54 2.09 -15.50
N TYR A 400 -23.07 1.83 -16.72
CA TYR A 400 -21.67 1.98 -17.07
C TYR A 400 -21.23 3.46 -17.08
N GLY A 401 -22.08 4.35 -17.61
CA GLY A 401 -21.88 5.81 -17.54
C GLY A 401 -21.77 6.31 -16.09
N THR A 402 -22.55 5.74 -15.17
CA THR A 402 -22.44 6.02 -13.73
C THR A 402 -21.10 5.59 -13.18
N ALA A 403 -20.58 4.41 -13.56
CA ALA A 403 -19.25 3.96 -13.14
C ALA A 403 -18.16 4.95 -13.60
N TRP A 404 -18.21 5.44 -14.84
CA TRP A 404 -17.28 6.47 -15.34
C TRP A 404 -17.40 7.79 -14.57
N ALA A 405 -18.62 8.28 -14.37
CA ALA A 405 -18.86 9.55 -13.70
C ALA A 405 -18.38 9.53 -12.23
N VAL A 406 -18.66 8.44 -11.50
CA VAL A 406 -18.22 8.28 -10.10
C VAL A 406 -16.69 8.19 -10.05
N SER A 407 -16.08 7.42 -10.94
CA SER A 407 -14.61 7.28 -11.01
C SER A 407 -13.94 8.61 -11.31
N GLY A 408 -14.44 9.35 -12.30
CA GLY A 408 -13.92 10.67 -12.67
C GLY A 408 -14.00 11.67 -11.51
N ARG A 409 -15.13 11.73 -10.82
CA ARG A 409 -15.30 12.62 -9.64
C ARG A 409 -14.34 12.26 -8.50
N THR A 410 -14.13 10.98 -8.25
CA THR A 410 -13.22 10.51 -7.20
C THR A 410 -11.78 10.89 -7.50
N VAL A 411 -11.33 10.67 -8.75
CA VAL A 411 -9.97 11.02 -9.19
C VAL A 411 -9.77 12.53 -9.21
N PHE A 412 -10.77 13.31 -9.63
CA PHE A 412 -10.70 14.76 -9.59
C PHE A 412 -10.47 15.30 -8.17
N LYS A 413 -11.15 14.72 -7.16
CA LYS A 413 -10.90 15.10 -5.76
C LYS A 413 -9.47 14.75 -5.29
N ALA A 414 -8.94 13.60 -5.73
CA ALA A 414 -7.58 13.19 -5.39
C ALA A 414 -6.51 13.99 -6.13
N SER A 415 -6.80 14.54 -7.32
CA SER A 415 -5.85 15.26 -8.15
C SER A 415 -5.29 16.49 -7.46
N VAL A 416 -6.10 17.22 -6.71
CA VAL A 416 -5.69 18.49 -6.05
C VAL A 416 -4.47 18.30 -5.14
N ALA A 417 -4.39 17.18 -4.43
CA ALA A 417 -3.20 16.90 -3.61
C ALA A 417 -2.02 16.47 -4.48
N LEU A 418 -2.22 15.59 -5.46
CA LEU A 418 -1.14 15.01 -6.27
C LEU A 418 -0.45 16.02 -7.20
N ILE A 419 -1.19 16.99 -7.76
CA ILE A 419 -0.62 18.03 -8.63
C ILE A 419 0.33 19.00 -7.91
N PHE A 420 0.38 18.98 -6.57
CA PHE A 420 1.38 19.72 -5.79
C PHE A 420 2.40 18.78 -5.14
N THR A 421 1.97 17.62 -4.67
CA THR A 421 2.88 16.65 -4.03
C THR A 421 3.95 16.14 -4.98
N VAL A 422 3.57 15.72 -6.20
CA VAL A 422 4.53 15.11 -7.13
C VAL A 422 5.51 16.14 -7.70
N PRO A 423 5.10 17.36 -8.12
CA PRO A 423 6.03 18.44 -8.43
C PRO A 423 6.96 18.80 -7.26
N MET A 424 6.45 18.88 -6.02
CA MET A 424 7.29 19.12 -4.84
C MET A 424 8.42 18.09 -4.75
N VAL A 425 8.08 16.80 -4.90
CA VAL A 425 9.07 15.71 -4.91
C VAL A 425 10.06 15.86 -6.07
N GLN A 426 9.59 16.20 -7.27
CA GLN A 426 10.48 16.38 -8.41
C GLN A 426 11.43 17.57 -8.25
N VAL A 427 11.01 18.69 -7.68
CA VAL A 427 11.88 19.81 -7.31
C VAL A 427 12.89 19.36 -6.25
N PHE A 428 12.44 18.62 -5.25
CA PHE A 428 13.29 18.11 -4.16
C PHE A 428 14.39 17.16 -4.66
N ILE A 429 14.08 16.21 -5.55
CA ILE A 429 15.07 15.23 -6.06
C ILE A 429 15.95 15.77 -7.21
N ASN A 430 15.50 16.81 -7.93
CA ASN A 430 16.26 17.45 -9.01
C ASN A 430 16.95 18.75 -8.55
N SER A 431 17.34 18.83 -7.28
CA SER A 431 17.93 20.02 -6.66
C SER A 431 19.47 20.07 -6.70
N ALA A 432 20.11 19.39 -7.68
CA ALA A 432 21.55 19.48 -7.94
C ALA A 432 21.88 20.53 -9.01
N GLY A 433 23.18 20.88 -9.11
CA GLY A 433 23.68 21.76 -10.18
C GLY A 433 23.44 23.25 -9.99
N GLY A 434 22.98 23.66 -8.82
CA GLY A 434 22.83 25.08 -8.50
C GLY A 434 24.17 25.76 -8.19
N LEU A 435 24.18 27.11 -8.31
CA LEU A 435 25.38 27.94 -8.08
C LEU A 435 25.95 27.81 -6.64
N ALA A 436 25.17 27.29 -5.70
CA ALA A 436 25.63 27.07 -4.33
C ALA A 436 26.52 25.84 -4.15
N GLY A 437 26.60 24.94 -5.16
CA GLY A 437 27.43 23.73 -5.13
C GLY A 437 27.00 22.71 -4.09
N HIS A 438 25.72 22.72 -3.65
CA HIS A 438 25.19 21.77 -2.68
C HIS A 438 24.73 20.49 -3.36
N ASP A 439 24.85 19.36 -2.65
CA ASP A 439 24.23 18.10 -3.03
C ASP A 439 22.70 18.24 -3.09
N LYS A 440 22.03 17.31 -3.80
CA LYS A 440 20.56 17.25 -3.84
C LYS A 440 19.95 17.26 -2.43
N MET A 441 18.81 17.91 -2.25
CA MET A 441 18.15 17.99 -0.94
C MET A 441 17.98 16.61 -0.26
N PRO A 442 17.54 15.51 -0.94
CA PRO A 442 17.46 14.20 -0.31
C PRO A 442 18.82 13.70 0.21
N ILE A 443 19.89 14.00 -0.52
CA ILE A 443 21.25 13.56 -0.17
C ILE A 443 21.80 14.38 1.00
N ALA A 444 21.60 15.69 0.99
CA ALA A 444 21.96 16.55 2.13
C ALA A 444 21.22 16.13 3.41
N LEU A 445 19.94 15.77 3.30
CA LEU A 445 19.17 15.22 4.42
C LEU A 445 19.74 13.87 4.89
N ALA A 446 20.13 12.99 3.96
CA ALA A 446 20.71 11.69 4.26
C ALA A 446 22.03 11.82 5.03
N GLU A 447 22.88 12.77 4.66
CA GLU A 447 24.13 13.05 5.34
C GLU A 447 23.93 13.44 6.81
N GLY A 448 23.01 14.38 7.06
CA GLY A 448 22.68 14.79 8.43
C GLY A 448 22.12 13.66 9.29
N VAL A 449 21.22 12.84 8.72
CA VAL A 449 20.62 11.72 9.44
C VAL A 449 21.64 10.60 9.69
N ALA A 450 22.46 10.24 8.69
CA ALA A 450 23.50 9.23 8.85
C ALA A 450 24.50 9.60 9.95
N GLY A 451 24.87 10.87 10.06
CA GLY A 451 25.74 11.38 11.12
C GLY A 451 25.17 11.25 12.53
N ILE A 452 23.83 11.27 12.68
CA ILE A 452 23.17 11.17 13.99
C ILE A 452 22.87 9.70 14.34
N THR A 453 22.39 8.90 13.39
CA THR A 453 21.87 7.55 13.66
C THR A 453 22.87 6.44 13.41
N GLY A 454 23.83 6.66 12.51
CA GLY A 454 24.82 5.66 12.13
C GLY A 454 24.19 4.33 11.74
N SER A 455 24.79 3.23 12.15
CA SER A 455 24.35 1.86 11.86
C SER A 455 22.98 1.48 12.44
N ALA A 456 22.39 2.29 13.35
CA ALA A 456 21.06 2.04 13.89
C ALA A 456 19.91 2.39 12.91
N TRP A 457 20.22 3.10 11.82
CA TRP A 457 19.20 3.59 10.87
C TRP A 457 18.21 2.54 10.36
N PRO A 458 18.59 1.30 10.04
CA PRO A 458 17.63 0.30 9.54
C PRO A 458 16.41 0.09 10.44
N ILE A 459 16.56 0.27 11.76
CA ILE A 459 15.43 0.16 12.71
C ILE A 459 14.42 1.30 12.51
N PHE A 460 14.90 2.49 12.17
CA PHE A 460 14.07 3.69 12.01
C PHE A 460 13.52 3.85 10.59
N ALA A 461 14.17 3.30 9.59
CA ALA A 461 13.79 3.45 8.18
C ALA A 461 12.31 3.13 7.90
N PRO A 462 11.70 2.04 8.43
CA PRO A 462 10.28 1.77 8.22
C PRO A 462 9.35 2.80 8.86
N PHE A 463 9.75 3.41 9.98
CA PHE A 463 8.94 4.46 10.61
C PHE A 463 8.88 5.72 9.76
N ILE A 464 9.97 6.07 9.08
CA ILE A 464 9.98 7.18 8.12
C ILE A 464 9.08 6.86 6.91
N GLY A 465 9.17 5.65 6.38
CA GLY A 465 8.26 5.19 5.33
C GLY A 465 6.79 5.28 5.76
N GLY A 466 6.52 4.80 6.98
CA GLY A 466 5.18 4.85 7.58
C GLY A 466 4.67 6.26 7.80
N PHE A 467 5.51 7.13 8.31
CA PHE A 467 5.19 8.55 8.47
C PHE A 467 4.90 9.21 7.10
N GLY A 468 5.71 8.94 6.08
CA GLY A 468 5.49 9.44 4.74
C GLY A 468 4.13 9.00 4.17
N ALA A 469 3.75 7.74 4.32
CA ALA A 469 2.46 7.25 3.86
C ALA A 469 1.28 7.78 4.69
N PHE A 470 1.45 7.89 6.01
CA PHE A 470 0.46 8.52 6.91
C PHE A 470 0.13 9.94 6.47
N VAL A 471 1.16 10.72 6.13
CA VAL A 471 1.05 12.13 5.73
C VAL A 471 0.57 12.27 4.28
N ALA A 472 1.19 11.55 3.36
CA ALA A 472 0.90 11.68 1.93
C ALA A 472 -0.35 10.90 1.48
N GLY A 473 -0.88 10.03 2.31
CA GLY A 473 -2.05 9.22 2.00
C GLY A 473 -1.77 8.02 1.09
N SER A 474 -0.50 7.70 0.82
CA SER A 474 -0.12 6.67 -0.15
C SER A 474 1.30 6.17 0.04
N ASN A 475 1.48 4.84 0.02
CA ASN A 475 2.80 4.22 -0.01
C ASN A 475 3.60 4.61 -1.26
N THR A 476 2.94 4.72 -2.43
CA THR A 476 3.60 5.16 -3.67
C THR A 476 4.24 6.52 -3.51
N VAL A 477 3.52 7.48 -2.95
CA VAL A 477 4.01 8.84 -2.72
C VAL A 477 5.12 8.85 -1.67
N SER A 478 4.97 8.10 -0.57
CA SER A 478 6.01 7.94 0.45
C SER A 478 7.32 7.41 -0.15
N ASN A 479 7.25 6.38 -0.98
CA ASN A 479 8.43 5.82 -1.66
C ASN A 479 9.06 6.81 -2.63
N MET A 480 8.23 7.55 -3.38
CA MET A 480 8.71 8.59 -4.29
C MET A 480 9.50 9.68 -3.55
N MET A 481 9.03 10.08 -2.38
CA MET A 481 9.66 11.12 -1.57
C MET A 481 10.96 10.67 -0.92
N PHE A 482 10.98 9.44 -0.40
CA PHE A 482 12.04 9.03 0.53
C PHE A 482 13.01 7.99 -0.01
N SER A 483 12.77 7.36 -1.18
CA SER A 483 13.66 6.29 -1.67
C SER A 483 15.09 6.77 -1.89
N LEU A 484 15.32 7.95 -2.48
CA LEU A 484 16.67 8.49 -2.69
C LEU A 484 17.34 8.85 -1.35
N PHE A 485 16.61 9.46 -0.43
CA PHE A 485 17.07 9.73 0.91
C PHE A 485 17.50 8.43 1.62
N GLN A 486 16.65 7.41 1.62
CA GLN A 486 16.94 6.11 2.25
C GLN A 486 18.13 5.42 1.61
N PHE A 487 18.23 5.46 0.27
CA PHE A 487 19.38 4.94 -0.45
C PHE A 487 20.66 5.67 -0.01
N GLY A 488 20.63 7.00 0.04
CA GLY A 488 21.77 7.82 0.44
C GLY A 488 22.20 7.57 1.89
N VAL A 489 21.26 7.32 2.83
CA VAL A 489 21.64 6.93 4.20
C VAL A 489 22.32 5.57 4.20
N GLY A 490 21.74 4.58 3.49
CA GLY A 490 22.30 3.23 3.41
C GLY A 490 23.73 3.22 2.87
N ASP A 491 23.97 3.98 1.82
CA ASP A 491 25.30 4.16 1.21
C ASP A 491 26.30 4.78 2.21
N ARG A 492 25.90 5.85 2.89
CA ARG A 492 26.76 6.55 3.86
C ARG A 492 27.11 5.74 5.11
N ILE A 493 26.20 4.91 5.59
CA ILE A 493 26.48 4.02 6.74
C ILE A 493 27.18 2.72 6.32
N GLY A 494 27.51 2.56 5.02
CA GLY A 494 28.29 1.44 4.49
C GLY A 494 27.51 0.11 4.43
N VAL A 495 26.19 0.14 4.31
CA VAL A 495 25.35 -1.07 4.13
C VAL A 495 24.76 -1.12 2.74
N ASP A 496 24.25 -2.30 2.32
CA ASP A 496 23.54 -2.40 1.04
C ASP A 496 22.29 -1.51 1.05
N PRO A 497 22.29 -0.38 0.30
CA PRO A 497 21.22 0.62 0.36
C PRO A 497 19.88 0.11 -0.17
N THR A 498 19.88 -0.97 -0.95
CA THR A 498 18.63 -1.55 -1.47
C THR A 498 17.78 -2.20 -0.37
N TRP A 499 18.40 -2.67 0.74
CA TRP A 499 17.65 -3.09 1.94
C TRP A 499 17.00 -1.90 2.63
N ILE A 500 17.67 -0.74 2.70
CA ILE A 500 17.10 0.45 3.33
C ILE A 500 15.91 0.98 2.52
N VAL A 501 16.01 0.95 1.20
CA VAL A 501 14.87 1.26 0.30
C VAL A 501 13.74 0.24 0.47
N ALA A 502 14.05 -1.04 0.64
CA ALA A 502 13.03 -2.05 0.90
C ALA A 502 12.32 -1.81 2.26
N LEU A 503 13.07 -1.43 3.29
CA LEU A 503 12.52 -1.04 4.59
C LEU A 503 11.62 0.19 4.50
N GLN A 504 11.99 1.18 3.67
CA GLN A 504 11.15 2.32 3.33
C GLN A 504 9.80 1.88 2.75
N ALA A 505 9.83 0.99 1.76
CA ALA A 505 8.63 0.53 1.07
C ALA A 505 7.69 -0.27 1.99
N VAL A 506 8.26 -1.12 2.85
CA VAL A 506 7.50 -1.88 3.86
C VAL A 506 6.95 -0.96 4.94
N GLY A 507 7.74 0.02 5.37
CA GLY A 507 7.30 1.06 6.30
C GLY A 507 6.15 1.88 5.75
N GLY A 508 6.25 2.30 4.48
CA GLY A 508 5.17 3.00 3.79
C GLY A 508 3.87 2.19 3.73
N ALA A 509 3.98 0.88 3.52
CA ALA A 509 2.83 -0.02 3.62
C ALA A 509 2.27 -0.08 5.05
N ALA A 510 3.14 -0.17 6.08
CA ALA A 510 2.70 -0.09 7.47
C ALA A 510 1.93 1.22 7.76
N GLY A 511 2.40 2.35 7.24
CA GLY A 511 1.75 3.66 7.40
C GLY A 511 0.33 3.72 6.86
N ASN A 512 0.02 2.93 5.83
CA ASN A 512 -1.34 2.85 5.30
C ASN A 512 -2.35 2.29 6.32
N ILE A 513 -1.91 1.49 7.31
CA ILE A 513 -2.76 0.98 8.41
C ILE A 513 -3.41 2.12 9.20
N ILE A 514 -2.67 3.22 9.37
CA ILE A 514 -3.09 4.39 10.18
C ILE A 514 -3.34 5.63 9.33
N CYS A 515 -3.22 5.53 7.99
CA CYS A 515 -3.35 6.65 7.08
C CYS A 515 -4.73 7.31 7.18
N VAL A 516 -4.74 8.61 7.45
CA VAL A 516 -5.98 9.39 7.66
C VAL A 516 -6.92 9.30 6.47
N HIS A 517 -6.41 9.41 5.23
CA HIS A 517 -7.24 9.34 4.01
C HIS A 517 -7.96 8.00 3.87
N ASN A 518 -7.25 6.89 4.10
CA ASN A 518 -7.83 5.55 4.02
C ASN A 518 -8.85 5.32 5.14
N VAL A 519 -8.54 5.79 6.37
CA VAL A 519 -9.48 5.70 7.51
C VAL A 519 -10.75 6.50 7.26
N VAL A 520 -10.63 7.74 6.73
CA VAL A 520 -11.78 8.58 6.36
C VAL A 520 -12.63 7.88 5.27
N ALA A 521 -11.98 7.37 4.21
CA ALA A 521 -12.68 6.67 3.13
C ALA A 521 -13.40 5.41 3.64
N ALA A 522 -12.70 4.58 4.44
CA ALA A 522 -13.26 3.37 5.06
C ALA A 522 -14.42 3.68 6.02
N SER A 523 -14.32 4.76 6.79
CA SER A 523 -15.36 5.21 7.72
C SER A 523 -16.58 5.76 7.00
N ALA A 524 -16.37 6.50 5.92
CA ALA A 524 -17.44 7.14 5.16
C ALA A 524 -18.40 6.11 4.52
N VAL A 525 -17.88 4.99 3.99
CA VAL A 525 -18.70 3.97 3.32
C VAL A 525 -19.66 3.22 4.24
N VAL A 526 -19.46 3.32 5.57
CA VAL A 526 -20.34 2.71 6.59
C VAL A 526 -20.91 3.73 7.58
N GLY A 527 -20.76 5.03 7.31
CA GLY A 527 -21.34 6.09 8.13
C GLY A 527 -20.69 6.29 9.50
N LEU A 528 -19.38 6.08 9.61
CA LEU A 528 -18.57 6.33 10.82
C LEU A 528 -17.76 7.63 10.75
N VAL A 529 -18.20 8.61 9.95
CA VAL A 529 -17.53 9.91 9.81
C VAL A 529 -17.40 10.61 11.18
N GLY A 530 -16.21 11.18 11.45
CA GLY A 530 -15.88 11.84 12.72
C GLY A 530 -15.33 10.90 13.81
N ARG A 531 -15.19 9.59 13.52
CA ARG A 531 -14.64 8.58 14.46
C ARG A 531 -13.27 8.05 14.06
N GLU A 532 -12.63 8.71 13.11
CA GLU A 532 -11.34 8.30 12.51
C GLU A 532 -10.24 8.13 13.56
N GLY A 533 -10.19 9.03 14.55
CA GLY A 533 -9.22 8.95 15.64
C GLY A 533 -9.36 7.70 16.51
N LEU A 534 -10.58 7.16 16.67
CA LEU A 534 -10.80 5.89 17.37
C LEU A 534 -10.27 4.70 16.57
N VAL A 535 -10.49 4.71 15.25
CA VAL A 535 -9.96 3.68 14.34
C VAL A 535 -8.43 3.67 14.41
N ILE A 536 -7.78 4.84 14.24
CA ILE A 536 -6.31 4.97 14.26
C ILE A 536 -5.74 4.46 15.59
N ARG A 537 -6.35 4.80 16.73
CA ARG A 537 -5.90 4.30 18.04
C ARG A 537 -5.96 2.77 18.15
N LYS A 538 -6.99 2.14 17.54
CA LYS A 538 -7.16 0.68 17.57
C LYS A 538 -6.21 -0.05 16.61
N THR A 539 -5.77 0.61 15.54
CA THR A 539 -4.85 0.03 14.53
C THR A 539 -3.38 0.35 14.81
N LEU A 540 -3.09 1.35 15.65
CA LEU A 540 -1.72 1.78 15.99
C LEU A 540 -0.80 0.64 16.50
N PRO A 541 -1.25 -0.31 17.35
CA PRO A 541 -0.39 -1.42 17.76
C PRO A 541 0.10 -2.28 16.58
N ALA A 542 -0.74 -2.49 15.58
CA ALA A 542 -0.37 -3.23 14.38
C ALA A 542 0.63 -2.45 13.51
N PHE A 543 0.47 -1.13 13.39
CA PHE A 543 1.45 -0.27 12.73
C PHE A 543 2.83 -0.37 13.40
N ILE A 544 2.88 -0.23 14.74
CA ILE A 544 4.14 -0.31 15.49
C ILE A 544 4.82 -1.67 15.27
N TYR A 545 4.06 -2.76 15.37
CA TYR A 545 4.57 -4.10 15.07
C TYR A 545 5.12 -4.18 13.64
N TYR A 546 4.34 -3.70 12.66
CA TYR A 546 4.66 -3.83 11.24
C TYR A 546 5.80 -2.92 10.76
N ALA A 547 6.13 -1.87 11.51
CA ALA A 547 7.31 -1.04 11.28
C ALA A 547 8.53 -1.59 12.03
N LEU A 548 8.36 -1.99 13.30
CA LEU A 548 9.46 -2.40 14.16
C LEU A 548 10.07 -3.74 13.73
N VAL A 549 9.24 -4.74 13.40
CA VAL A 549 9.74 -6.07 13.01
C VAL A 549 10.60 -6.03 11.75
N PRO A 550 10.18 -5.42 10.63
CA PRO A 550 11.05 -5.24 9.48
C PRO A 550 12.29 -4.41 9.79
N GLY A 551 12.19 -3.37 10.61
CA GLY A 551 13.33 -2.56 11.01
C GLY A 551 14.40 -3.37 11.74
N CYS A 552 13.99 -4.17 12.72
CA CYS A 552 14.89 -5.08 13.44
C CYS A 552 15.47 -6.16 12.53
N LEU A 553 14.66 -6.72 11.63
CA LEU A 553 15.10 -7.72 10.66
C LEU A 553 16.09 -7.12 9.65
N GLY A 554 15.80 -5.93 9.13
CA GLY A 554 16.69 -5.21 8.23
C GLY A 554 18.02 -4.90 8.90
N PHE A 555 18.00 -4.42 10.15
CA PHE A 555 19.21 -4.23 10.94
C PHE A 555 20.03 -5.53 11.08
N ALA A 556 19.35 -6.64 11.40
CA ALA A 556 20.00 -7.94 11.53
C ALA A 556 20.67 -8.37 10.22
N ILE A 557 19.96 -8.22 9.09
CA ILE A 557 20.45 -8.63 7.76
C ILE A 557 21.67 -7.81 7.34
N VAL A 558 21.61 -6.48 7.45
CA VAL A 558 22.68 -5.61 6.93
C VAL A 558 23.91 -5.54 7.84
N ASN A 559 23.78 -5.94 9.11
CA ASN A 559 24.87 -5.96 10.09
C ASN A 559 25.35 -7.38 10.44
N GLY A 560 25.35 -8.30 9.48
CA GLY A 560 26.02 -9.60 9.59
C GLY A 560 25.19 -10.74 10.20
N GLY A 561 23.86 -10.65 10.20
CA GLY A 561 22.97 -11.77 10.56
C GLY A 561 22.21 -11.57 11.87
N ILE A 562 21.55 -12.63 12.35
CA ILE A 562 20.61 -12.54 13.48
C ILE A 562 21.27 -12.51 14.89
N LEU A 563 22.57 -12.70 14.98
CA LEU A 563 23.31 -12.67 16.25
C LEU A 563 23.80 -11.26 16.60
N ASN A 564 22.95 -10.26 16.37
CA ASN A 564 23.20 -8.86 16.69
C ASN A 564 22.00 -8.23 17.42
N VAL A 565 22.08 -6.94 17.73
CA VAL A 565 21.03 -6.21 18.45
C VAL A 565 19.66 -6.34 17.78
N GLY A 566 19.59 -6.24 16.44
CA GLY A 566 18.33 -6.39 15.68
C GLY A 566 17.73 -7.78 15.84
N GLY A 567 18.54 -8.83 15.73
CA GLY A 567 18.07 -10.20 15.95
C GLY A 567 17.64 -10.47 17.39
N LEU A 568 18.38 -9.93 18.37
CA LEU A 568 17.96 -10.01 19.79
C LEU A 568 16.64 -9.29 20.03
N MET A 569 16.43 -8.12 19.43
CA MET A 569 15.16 -7.40 19.50
C MET A 569 14.01 -8.21 18.85
N LEU A 570 14.24 -8.86 17.70
CA LEU A 570 13.26 -9.75 17.10
C LEU A 570 12.87 -10.90 18.03
N VAL A 571 13.85 -11.58 18.61
CA VAL A 571 13.60 -12.66 19.58
C VAL A 571 12.81 -12.12 20.78
N ALA A 572 13.17 -10.96 21.31
CA ALA A 572 12.46 -10.33 22.42
C ALA A 572 11.00 -9.99 22.06
N ILE A 573 10.76 -9.44 20.87
CA ILE A 573 9.41 -9.11 20.37
C ILE A 573 8.55 -10.39 20.28
N TYR A 574 9.03 -11.43 19.57
CA TYR A 574 8.27 -12.67 19.39
C TYR A 574 8.09 -13.44 20.70
N ALA A 575 9.13 -13.49 21.56
CA ALA A 575 9.03 -14.08 22.90
C ALA A 575 8.01 -13.32 23.77
N GLY A 576 8.04 -11.98 23.73
CA GLY A 576 7.08 -11.13 24.44
C GLY A 576 5.64 -11.39 23.98
N LEU A 577 5.40 -11.45 22.66
CA LEU A 577 4.08 -11.79 22.11
C LEU A 577 3.63 -13.20 22.52
N LEU A 578 4.53 -14.17 22.51
CA LEU A 578 4.23 -15.54 22.92
C LEU A 578 3.91 -15.64 24.41
N ILE A 579 4.68 -14.97 25.27
CA ILE A 579 4.45 -14.91 26.72
C ILE A 579 3.10 -14.22 26.98
N PHE A 580 2.82 -13.11 26.29
CA PHE A 580 1.54 -12.42 26.38
C PHE A 580 0.38 -13.36 26.00
N ALA A 581 0.47 -14.02 24.85
CA ALA A 581 -0.56 -14.96 24.38
C ALA A 581 -0.80 -16.10 25.40
N ARG A 582 0.29 -16.71 25.90
CA ARG A 582 0.21 -17.78 26.93
C ARG A 582 -0.44 -17.29 28.24
N LYS A 583 -0.09 -16.07 28.69
CA LYS A 583 -0.71 -15.47 29.88
C LYS A 583 -2.21 -15.23 29.68
N GLN A 584 -2.62 -14.78 28.51
CA GLN A 584 -4.04 -14.58 28.19
C GLN A 584 -4.79 -15.93 28.19
N LEU A 585 -4.26 -16.94 27.50
CA LEU A 585 -4.86 -18.28 27.43
C LEU A 585 -4.99 -18.95 28.80
N LYS A 586 -4.06 -18.72 29.74
CA LYS A 586 -4.15 -19.25 31.12
C LYS A 586 -5.17 -18.54 31.99
N LYS A 587 -5.57 -17.31 31.65
CA LYS A 587 -6.59 -16.54 32.40
C LYS A 587 -8.02 -16.85 31.97
N SER A 588 -8.21 -17.62 30.92
CA SER A 588 -9.52 -18.10 30.48
C SER A 588 -9.94 -19.26 31.38
N PRO A 589 -11.13 -19.23 31.99
CA PRO A 589 -11.68 -20.35 32.74
C PRO A 589 -11.91 -21.56 31.85
#